data_007b1f9ec03e85c415443511e6034b85
#
_entry.id   007b1f9ec03e85c415443511e6034b85
#
_cell.length_a   1.000
_cell.length_b   1.000
_cell.length_c   1.000
_cell.angle_alpha   90.00
_cell.angle_beta   90.00
_cell.angle_gamma   90.00
#
_symmetry.space_group_name_H-M   'P 1'
#
loop_
_entity.id
_entity.type
_entity.pdbx_description
1 polymer ?
#
loop_
_entity_poly.entity_id
_entity_poly.type
_entity_poly.pdbx_seq_one_letter_code
_entity_poly.pdbx_strand_id
1 'polypeptide(L)'
;MKSPLNCDEQAVRPGATTRRTLRFGSEDRSFPLDSTCDRHLHTSADILHVCRMATIIDSKLRPLFRKKSVIRTRDLARLGLPRTALGVPLADGMVSRLSHGVYAVTGYDVSEHHSFAQAAVRVPHGVVCLLSALVFHDLTTQSPHEVWLAIDRKARQPAEGFPPLHVVRFGGEALSAGSTLHQIDGVPVRITTPAKTVADCFKYRNKLGISVAVEALREGWTKRRFTMDELWAMARVCRMHNVIRPYVESLA
;
A
#
# COMPACT_ATOMS: atom_id res chain seq x y z
N MET A 1 -49.39 39.71 11.20
CA MET A 1 -49.34 40.93 10.33
C MET A 1 -48.08 40.88 9.50
N LYS A 2 -48.24 40.98 8.19
CA LYS A 2 -47.28 41.26 7.11
C LYS A 2 -46.35 40.09 6.65
N SER A 3 -46.83 39.37 5.63
CA SER A 3 -46.11 38.89 4.46
C SER A 3 -45.77 40.08 3.54
N PRO A 4 -45.17 39.87 2.35
CA PRO A 4 -44.07 39.08 1.80
C PRO A 4 -43.12 39.96 0.96
N LEU A 5 -42.03 39.43 0.43
CA LEU A 5 -41.44 39.93 -0.82
C LEU A 5 -40.85 38.80 -1.63
N ASN A 6 -41.39 38.68 -2.77
CA ASN A 6 -41.09 37.96 -3.97
C ASN A 6 -39.84 38.54 -4.64
N CYS A 7 -38.95 37.75 -5.18
CA CYS A 7 -38.05 38.16 -6.27
C CYS A 7 -37.66 36.94 -7.13
N ASP A 8 -38.28 36.93 -8.25
CA ASP A 8 -37.89 36.56 -9.61
C ASP A 8 -36.86 35.43 -9.87
N GLU A 9 -37.43 34.44 -10.44
CA GLU A 9 -36.94 33.39 -11.31
C GLU A 9 -36.31 33.98 -12.60
N GLN A 10 -35.04 33.79 -12.81
CA GLN A 10 -34.42 33.86 -14.14
C GLN A 10 -33.86 32.50 -14.52
N ALA A 11 -34.57 31.84 -15.41
CA ALA A 11 -34.23 30.61 -16.07
C ALA A 11 -32.99 30.80 -16.97
N VAL A 12 -31.90 30.13 -16.64
CA VAL A 12 -30.77 29.92 -17.57
C VAL A 12 -30.93 28.54 -18.19
N ARG A 13 -31.17 28.49 -19.50
CA ARG A 13 -31.23 27.25 -20.29
C ARG A 13 -29.85 26.58 -20.35
N PRO A 14 -29.70 25.27 -20.09
CA PRO A 14 -28.44 24.54 -20.34
C PRO A 14 -28.36 24.18 -21.81
N GLY A 15 -27.25 24.58 -22.44
CA GLY A 15 -26.85 24.14 -23.77
C GLY A 15 -26.58 22.65 -23.78
N ALA A 16 -27.19 21.94 -24.73
CA ALA A 16 -27.03 20.52 -24.94
C ALA A 16 -25.59 20.18 -25.41
N THR A 17 -24.77 19.63 -24.54
CA THR A 17 -23.50 19.03 -24.90
C THR A 17 -23.72 17.54 -25.21
N THR A 18 -23.62 17.19 -26.49
CA THR A 18 -23.77 15.82 -26.98
C THR A 18 -22.59 14.97 -26.46
N ARG A 19 -22.84 14.15 -25.45
CA ARG A 19 -21.87 13.16 -24.95
C ARG A 19 -21.80 11.95 -25.90
N ARG A 20 -20.67 11.75 -26.55
CA ARG A 20 -20.38 10.56 -27.34
C ARG A 20 -19.74 9.52 -26.43
N THR A 21 -20.48 8.49 -26.06
CA THR A 21 -20.01 7.35 -25.27
C THR A 21 -19.56 6.22 -26.18
N LEU A 22 -18.34 5.75 -26.02
CA LEU A 22 -17.86 4.51 -26.64
C LEU A 22 -18.17 3.34 -25.68
N ARG A 23 -19.07 2.46 -26.09
CA ARG A 23 -19.39 1.23 -25.35
C ARG A 23 -18.36 0.16 -25.70
N PHE A 24 -17.69 -0.38 -24.70
CA PHE A 24 -16.89 -1.61 -24.79
C PHE A 24 -17.56 -2.71 -23.97
N GLY A 25 -17.63 -3.91 -24.55
CA GLY A 25 -18.45 -5.03 -24.16
C GLY A 25 -18.41 -5.47 -22.70
N SER A 26 -19.57 -5.84 -22.25
CA SER A 26 -20.00 -6.62 -21.09
C SER A 26 -19.33 -6.43 -19.74
N GLU A 27 -19.16 -5.18 -19.27
CA GLU A 27 -19.30 -4.77 -17.89
C GLU A 27 -19.24 -3.24 -17.89
N ASP A 28 -20.41 -2.65 -17.71
CA ASP A 28 -20.73 -1.22 -17.91
C ASP A 28 -19.97 -0.31 -16.94
N ARG A 29 -18.85 0.26 -17.38
CA ARG A 29 -18.31 1.51 -16.82
C ARG A 29 -17.96 2.45 -17.97
N SER A 30 -18.90 3.35 -18.28
CA SER A 30 -18.73 4.44 -19.24
C SER A 30 -17.79 5.49 -18.69
N PHE A 31 -16.66 5.75 -19.37
CA PHE A 31 -15.75 6.84 -19.05
C PHE A 31 -16.06 8.05 -19.94
N PRO A 32 -16.15 9.26 -19.40
CA PRO A 32 -16.32 10.48 -20.21
C PRO A 32 -14.98 10.85 -20.88
N LEU A 33 -15.03 11.07 -22.19
CA LEU A 33 -13.96 11.75 -22.93
C LEU A 33 -14.21 13.25 -22.83
N ASP A 34 -13.42 13.96 -22.04
CA ASP A 34 -13.52 15.39 -21.93
C ASP A 34 -12.64 16.10 -22.99
N SER A 35 -13.18 17.15 -23.56
CA SER A 35 -12.76 17.84 -24.79
C SER A 35 -11.63 18.87 -24.61
N THR A 36 -10.66 18.62 -23.70
CA THR A 36 -9.57 19.58 -23.45
C THR A 36 -8.30 19.37 -24.28
N CYS A 37 -8.33 18.53 -25.33
CA CYS A 37 -7.18 18.25 -26.18
C CYS A 37 -7.05 19.16 -27.43
N ASP A 38 -7.80 20.27 -27.49
CA ASP A 38 -8.13 20.95 -28.77
C ASP A 38 -7.35 22.25 -29.05
N ARG A 39 -6.13 22.46 -28.55
CA ARG A 39 -5.49 23.76 -28.82
C ARG A 39 -4.15 23.78 -29.59
N HIS A 40 -3.53 22.63 -29.95
CA HIS A 40 -2.26 22.67 -30.68
C HIS A 40 -2.01 21.53 -31.69
N LEU A 41 -3.02 20.83 -32.20
CA LEU A 41 -2.82 19.82 -33.23
C LEU A 41 -3.23 20.36 -34.60
N HIS A 42 -2.26 20.71 -35.45
CA HIS A 42 -2.50 21.33 -36.74
C HIS A 42 -2.60 20.38 -37.94
N THR A 43 -2.39 19.07 -37.75
CA THR A 43 -2.49 18.09 -38.85
C THR A 43 -3.24 16.80 -38.46
N SER A 44 -3.95 16.18 -39.41
CA SER A 44 -4.63 14.90 -39.27
C SER A 44 -3.69 13.75 -38.82
N ALA A 45 -2.42 13.83 -39.23
CA ALA A 45 -1.37 12.88 -38.87
C ALA A 45 -1.03 12.95 -37.37
N ASP A 46 -1.00 14.16 -36.79
CA ASP A 46 -0.72 14.34 -35.36
C ASP A 46 -1.84 13.78 -34.48
N ILE A 47 -3.09 13.97 -34.89
CA ILE A 47 -4.26 13.41 -34.18
C ILE A 47 -4.21 11.88 -34.19
N LEU A 48 -3.91 11.27 -35.33
CA LEU A 48 -3.78 9.82 -35.47
C LEU A 48 -2.61 9.28 -34.63
N HIS A 49 -1.50 10.00 -34.58
CA HIS A 49 -0.34 9.61 -33.75
C HIS A 49 -0.67 9.65 -32.26
N VAL A 50 -1.30 10.72 -31.78
CA VAL A 50 -1.72 10.87 -30.39
C VAL A 50 -2.76 9.81 -30.00
N CYS A 51 -3.76 9.57 -30.84
CA CYS A 51 -4.73 8.49 -30.60
C CYS A 51 -4.08 7.11 -30.56
N ARG A 52 -3.13 6.83 -31.44
CA ARG A 52 -2.39 5.56 -31.46
C ARG A 52 -1.51 5.39 -30.23
N MET A 53 -0.83 6.45 -29.80
CA MET A 53 -0.04 6.45 -28.55
C MET A 53 -0.91 6.28 -27.32
N ALA A 54 -2.07 6.95 -27.25
CA ALA A 54 -3.03 6.79 -26.16
C ALA A 54 -3.53 5.35 -26.05
N THR A 55 -3.87 4.71 -27.18
CA THR A 55 -4.30 3.30 -27.24
C THR A 55 -3.21 2.34 -26.79
N ILE A 56 -1.95 2.56 -27.19
CA ILE A 56 -0.80 1.73 -26.77
C ILE A 56 -0.53 1.90 -25.28
N ILE A 57 -0.61 3.12 -24.75
CA ILE A 57 -0.45 3.42 -23.33
C ILE A 57 -1.55 2.70 -22.52
N ASP A 58 -2.82 2.84 -22.93
CA ASP A 58 -3.95 2.22 -22.26
C ASP A 58 -3.85 0.68 -22.26
N SER A 59 -3.50 0.08 -23.40
CA SER A 59 -3.36 -1.39 -23.52
C SER A 59 -2.27 -1.96 -22.60
N LYS A 60 -1.20 -1.21 -22.30
CA LYS A 60 -0.13 -1.61 -21.39
C LYS A 60 -0.44 -1.27 -19.92
N LEU A 61 -1.14 -0.17 -19.66
CA LEU A 61 -1.47 0.27 -18.30
C LEU A 61 -2.60 -0.53 -17.68
N ARG A 62 -3.64 -0.89 -18.43
CA ARG A 62 -4.78 -1.67 -17.90
C ARG A 62 -4.38 -3.00 -17.25
N PRO A 63 -3.52 -3.85 -17.85
CA PRO A 63 -3.06 -5.07 -17.19
C PRO A 63 -2.24 -4.78 -15.92
N LEU A 64 -1.49 -3.67 -15.89
CA LEU A 64 -0.73 -3.26 -14.71
C LEU A 64 -1.66 -2.84 -13.58
N PHE A 65 -2.70 -2.05 -13.89
CA PHE A 65 -3.70 -1.58 -12.92
C PHE A 65 -4.55 -2.72 -12.33
N ARG A 66 -4.79 -3.78 -13.11
CA ARG A 66 -5.48 -4.99 -12.60
C ARG A 66 -4.60 -5.85 -11.68
N LYS A 67 -3.28 -5.80 -11.86
CA LYS A 67 -2.34 -6.65 -11.11
C LYS A 67 -1.80 -6.00 -9.85
N LYS A 68 -1.78 -4.66 -9.79
CA LYS A 68 -1.15 -3.92 -8.69
C LYS A 68 -2.01 -2.75 -8.25
N SER A 69 -2.25 -2.67 -6.97
CA SER A 69 -2.91 -1.52 -6.33
C SER A 69 -1.99 -0.30 -6.23
N VAL A 70 -0.67 -0.52 -6.20
CA VAL A 70 0.34 0.54 -6.08
C VAL A 70 1.39 0.37 -7.18
N ILE A 71 1.67 1.48 -7.90
CA ILE A 71 2.56 1.52 -9.06
C ILE A 71 3.68 2.51 -8.81
N ARG A 72 4.88 2.16 -9.25
CA ARG A 72 6.04 3.06 -9.27
C ARG A 72 6.36 3.51 -10.69
N THR A 73 6.98 4.68 -10.81
CA THR A 73 7.50 5.16 -12.11
C THR A 73 8.46 4.17 -12.77
N ARG A 74 9.22 3.38 -11.99
CA ARG A 74 10.08 2.31 -12.53
C ARG A 74 9.31 1.13 -13.13
N ASP A 75 8.07 0.88 -12.68
CA ASP A 75 7.23 -0.17 -13.28
C ASP A 75 6.78 0.25 -14.67
N LEU A 76 6.55 1.55 -14.90
CA LEU A 76 6.31 2.12 -16.23
C LEU A 76 7.53 1.98 -17.14
N ALA A 77 8.72 2.29 -16.61
CA ALA A 77 9.96 2.16 -17.37
C ALA A 77 10.20 0.71 -17.84
N ARG A 78 9.84 -0.30 -17.02
CA ARG A 78 9.91 -1.72 -17.42
C ARG A 78 8.95 -2.07 -18.55
N LEU A 79 7.84 -1.34 -18.69
CA LEU A 79 6.90 -1.48 -19.81
C LEU A 79 7.27 -0.62 -21.02
N GLY A 80 8.38 0.13 -20.95
CA GLY A 80 8.80 1.07 -21.97
C GLY A 80 7.90 2.30 -22.06
N LEU A 81 7.23 2.67 -20.97
CA LEU A 81 6.33 3.83 -20.91
C LEU A 81 7.02 5.02 -20.22
N PRO A 82 6.86 6.24 -20.76
CA PRO A 82 7.36 7.45 -20.13
C PRO A 82 6.55 7.79 -18.86
N ARG A 83 7.10 8.61 -17.97
CA ARG A 83 6.38 9.07 -16.75
C ARG A 83 5.12 9.85 -17.08
N THR A 84 5.10 10.55 -18.20
CA THR A 84 3.94 11.30 -18.72
C THR A 84 2.75 10.42 -19.06
N ALA A 85 2.95 9.10 -19.23
CA ALA A 85 1.88 8.15 -19.48
C ALA A 85 0.82 8.07 -18.35
N LEU A 86 1.15 8.54 -17.14
CA LEU A 86 0.19 8.65 -16.03
C LEU A 86 -0.57 9.98 -16.01
N GLY A 87 -0.29 10.91 -16.92
CA GLY A 87 -0.93 12.22 -16.93
C GLY A 87 -2.45 12.11 -17.07
N VAL A 88 -2.92 11.39 -18.09
CA VAL A 88 -4.35 11.15 -18.33
C VAL A 88 -4.99 10.36 -17.17
N PRO A 89 -4.46 9.19 -16.75
CA PRO A 89 -5.01 8.47 -15.60
C PRO A 89 -5.07 9.27 -14.29
N LEU A 90 -4.15 10.21 -14.09
CA LEU A 90 -4.18 11.14 -12.94
C LEU A 90 -5.29 12.18 -13.06
N ALA A 91 -5.46 12.77 -14.27
CA ALA A 91 -6.52 13.75 -14.54
C ALA A 91 -7.90 13.11 -14.42
N ASP A 92 -8.05 11.86 -14.88
CA ASP A 92 -9.31 11.10 -14.83
C ASP A 92 -9.57 10.49 -13.44
N GLY A 93 -8.69 10.68 -12.46
CA GLY A 93 -8.81 10.12 -11.13
C GLY A 93 -8.67 8.60 -11.05
N MET A 94 -8.23 7.92 -12.12
CA MET A 94 -7.98 6.48 -12.13
C MET A 94 -6.79 6.08 -11.26
N VAL A 95 -5.87 6.99 -11.06
CA VAL A 95 -4.75 6.85 -10.13
C VAL A 95 -4.62 8.12 -9.28
N SER A 96 -4.16 7.95 -8.04
CA SER A 96 -3.84 9.05 -7.14
C SER A 96 -2.36 9.01 -6.77
N ARG A 97 -1.74 10.17 -6.56
CA ARG A 97 -0.33 10.24 -6.19
C ARG A 97 -0.18 10.12 -4.67
N LEU A 98 0.47 9.06 -4.20
CA LEU A 98 0.75 8.84 -2.77
C LEU A 98 2.02 9.56 -2.31
N SER A 99 3.07 9.53 -3.15
CA SER A 99 4.35 10.18 -2.88
C SER A 99 5.14 10.37 -4.16
N HIS A 100 6.38 10.88 -4.07
CA HIS A 100 7.22 11.05 -5.26
C HIS A 100 7.44 9.72 -5.99
N GLY A 101 6.92 9.62 -7.22
CA GLY A 101 7.05 8.44 -8.08
C GLY A 101 6.25 7.20 -7.65
N VAL A 102 5.28 7.35 -6.72
CA VAL A 102 4.40 6.29 -6.24
C VAL A 102 2.95 6.70 -6.41
N TYR A 103 2.16 5.83 -7.02
CA TYR A 103 0.76 6.07 -7.38
C TYR A 103 -0.10 4.91 -6.92
N ALA A 104 -1.27 5.20 -6.35
CA ALA A 104 -2.31 4.21 -6.06
C ALA A 104 -3.32 4.15 -7.20
N VAL A 105 -3.80 2.97 -7.51
CA VAL A 105 -4.88 2.74 -8.49
C VAL A 105 -6.22 2.90 -7.77
N THR A 106 -7.06 3.82 -8.26
CA THR A 106 -8.39 4.06 -7.72
C THR A 106 -9.34 2.93 -8.15
N GLY A 107 -10.23 2.51 -7.23
CA GLY A 107 -11.20 1.44 -7.52
C GLY A 107 -10.60 0.02 -7.57
N TYR A 108 -9.36 -0.15 -7.13
CA TYR A 108 -8.80 -1.46 -6.86
C TYR A 108 -9.42 -2.02 -5.57
N ASP A 109 -9.83 -3.28 -5.57
CA ASP A 109 -10.27 -3.96 -4.34
C ASP A 109 -9.06 -4.15 -3.44
N VAL A 110 -8.91 -3.22 -2.50
CA VAL A 110 -7.78 -3.21 -1.58
C VAL A 110 -7.96 -4.24 -0.49
N SER A 111 -6.90 -4.99 -0.19
CA SER A 111 -6.90 -5.89 0.94
C SER A 111 -6.86 -5.11 2.26
N GLU A 112 -7.23 -5.78 3.35
CA GLU A 112 -7.08 -5.25 4.72
C GLU A 112 -5.65 -4.76 5.01
N HIS A 113 -4.66 -5.37 4.36
CA HIS A 113 -3.23 -5.04 4.52
C HIS A 113 -2.68 -4.10 3.45
N HIS A 114 -3.52 -3.35 2.75
CA HIS A 114 -3.11 -2.43 1.69
C HIS A 114 -2.01 -1.43 2.12
N SER A 115 -2.08 -0.93 3.35
CA SER A 115 -1.07 -0.04 3.91
C SER A 115 0.34 -0.65 3.92
N PHE A 116 0.46 -1.97 4.08
CA PHE A 116 1.75 -2.67 4.03
C PHE A 116 2.30 -2.72 2.61
N ALA A 117 1.45 -2.90 1.60
CA ALA A 117 1.84 -2.81 0.20
C ALA A 117 2.37 -1.41 -0.14
N GLN A 118 1.67 -0.36 0.31
CA GLN A 118 2.11 1.03 0.13
C GLN A 118 3.45 1.29 0.83
N ALA A 119 3.62 0.83 2.08
CA ALA A 119 4.87 0.96 2.83
C ALA A 119 6.03 0.22 2.13
N ALA A 120 5.82 -1.01 1.64
CA ALA A 120 6.83 -1.78 0.91
C ALA A 120 7.21 -1.12 -0.42
N VAL A 121 6.26 -0.47 -1.07
CA VAL A 121 6.53 0.32 -2.28
C VAL A 121 7.38 1.54 -1.97
N ARG A 122 7.15 2.26 -0.87
CA ARG A 122 7.98 3.41 -0.43
C ARG A 122 9.38 2.97 0.00
N VAL A 123 9.47 1.89 0.76
CA VAL A 123 10.72 1.39 1.37
C VAL A 123 10.96 -0.07 0.96
N PRO A 124 11.51 -0.34 -0.24
CA PRO A 124 11.62 -1.71 -0.80
C PRO A 124 12.49 -2.68 -0.01
N HIS A 125 13.40 -2.15 0.78
CA HIS A 125 14.31 -2.93 1.65
C HIS A 125 13.82 -2.99 3.09
N GLY A 126 12.67 -2.39 3.38
CA GLY A 126 12.02 -2.47 4.67
C GLY A 126 11.35 -3.83 4.90
N VAL A 127 11.21 -4.19 6.15
CA VAL A 127 10.52 -5.40 6.61
C VAL A 127 9.42 -4.98 7.57
N VAL A 128 8.17 -5.35 7.30
CA VAL A 128 7.05 -5.14 8.22
C VAL A 128 7.29 -5.97 9.47
N CYS A 129 7.20 -5.35 10.65
CA CYS A 129 7.59 -5.95 11.92
C CYS A 129 6.70 -5.48 13.08
N LEU A 130 6.95 -6.02 14.27
CA LEU A 130 6.30 -5.63 15.52
C LEU A 130 4.78 -5.57 15.40
N LEU A 131 4.12 -4.48 15.82
CA LEU A 131 2.65 -4.39 15.84
C LEU A 131 2.01 -4.67 14.47
N SER A 132 2.58 -4.17 13.38
CA SER A 132 2.03 -4.43 12.05
C SER A 132 2.17 -5.89 11.63
N ALA A 133 3.25 -6.57 12.01
CA ALA A 133 3.40 -8.00 11.76
C ALA A 133 2.48 -8.83 12.69
N LEU A 134 2.24 -8.38 13.92
CA LEU A 134 1.26 -9.01 14.82
C LEU A 134 -0.15 -8.95 14.22
N VAL A 135 -0.55 -7.79 13.68
CA VAL A 135 -1.85 -7.65 12.98
C VAL A 135 -1.92 -8.59 11.78
N PHE A 136 -0.87 -8.64 10.95
CA PHE A 136 -0.84 -9.53 9.79
C PHE A 136 -0.99 -11.02 10.15
N HIS A 137 -0.47 -11.42 11.30
CA HIS A 137 -0.51 -12.82 11.76
C HIS A 137 -1.70 -13.11 12.72
N ASP A 138 -2.59 -12.15 12.95
CA ASP A 138 -3.71 -12.26 13.91
C ASP A 138 -3.24 -12.59 15.34
N LEU A 139 -2.15 -11.96 15.79
CA LEU A 139 -1.54 -12.20 17.12
C LEU A 139 -1.79 -11.06 18.11
N THR A 140 -2.61 -10.11 17.77
CA THR A 140 -2.98 -8.98 18.63
C THR A 140 -4.36 -8.44 18.26
N THR A 141 -5.01 -7.83 19.23
CA THR A 141 -6.26 -7.09 19.04
C THR A 141 -6.02 -5.60 18.77
N GLN A 142 -4.76 -5.16 18.80
CA GLN A 142 -4.40 -3.75 18.56
C GLN A 142 -4.43 -3.39 17.10
N SER A 143 -4.90 -2.17 16.79
CA SER A 143 -4.90 -1.60 15.44
C SER A 143 -3.99 -0.37 15.41
N PRO A 144 -2.71 -0.52 15.03
CA PRO A 144 -1.78 0.60 14.98
C PRO A 144 -2.14 1.55 13.81
N HIS A 145 -2.10 2.86 14.06
CA HIS A 145 -2.34 3.88 13.03
C HIS A 145 -1.16 4.04 12.05
N GLU A 146 0.02 3.54 12.41
CA GLU A 146 1.25 3.61 11.63
C GLU A 146 1.72 2.22 11.24
N VAL A 147 2.36 2.10 10.07
CA VAL A 147 2.99 0.84 9.66
C VAL A 147 4.38 0.74 10.30
N TRP A 148 4.55 -0.26 11.15
CA TRP A 148 5.82 -0.57 11.79
C TRP A 148 6.76 -1.28 10.82
N LEU A 149 7.87 -0.60 10.49
CA LEU A 149 8.80 -1.03 9.46
C LEU A 149 10.24 -1.06 9.97
N ALA A 150 10.87 -2.21 9.91
CA ALA A 150 12.28 -2.36 10.19
C ALA A 150 13.13 -2.00 8.96
N ILE A 151 14.16 -1.20 9.18
CA ILE A 151 15.21 -0.90 8.19
C ILE A 151 16.59 -1.18 8.78
N ASP A 152 17.60 -1.29 7.91
CA ASP A 152 18.98 -1.42 8.37
C ASP A 152 19.43 -0.18 9.18
N ARG A 153 20.34 -0.39 10.13
CA ARG A 153 20.88 0.69 10.98
C ARG A 153 21.49 1.83 10.18
N LYS A 154 22.13 1.52 9.06
CA LYS A 154 22.80 2.47 8.17
C LYS A 154 21.88 3.05 7.10
N ALA A 155 20.66 2.51 6.94
CA ALA A 155 19.74 2.98 5.93
C ALA A 155 19.27 4.41 6.23
N ARG A 156 19.09 5.19 5.16
CA ARG A 156 18.50 6.54 5.26
C ARG A 156 17.06 6.45 5.76
N GLN A 157 16.69 7.38 6.65
CA GLN A 157 15.30 7.53 7.10
C GLN A 157 14.40 7.78 5.88
N PRO A 158 13.30 7.02 5.71
CA PRO A 158 12.32 7.32 4.67
C PRO A 158 11.74 8.72 4.84
N ALA A 159 11.47 9.40 3.72
CA ALA A 159 10.79 10.69 3.75
C ALA A 159 9.36 10.51 4.30
N GLU A 160 8.80 11.58 4.87
CA GLU A 160 7.41 11.61 5.30
C GLU A 160 6.46 11.36 4.13
N GLY A 161 5.27 10.82 4.42
CA GLY A 161 4.26 10.53 3.42
C GLY A 161 3.28 9.44 3.89
N PHE A 162 2.32 9.13 3.06
CA PHE A 162 1.29 8.13 3.36
C PHE A 162 1.69 6.73 2.87
N PRO A 163 1.39 5.65 3.61
CA PRO A 163 0.92 5.65 5.00
C PRO A 163 1.99 6.16 5.98
N PRO A 164 1.60 6.61 7.18
CA PRO A 164 2.56 6.96 8.22
C PRO A 164 3.38 5.73 8.62
N LEU A 165 4.69 5.90 8.80
CA LEU A 165 5.62 4.81 9.09
C LEU A 165 6.27 5.00 10.45
N HIS A 166 6.13 4.00 11.32
CA HIS A 166 6.96 3.87 12.52
C HIS A 166 8.23 3.08 12.19
N VAL A 167 9.34 3.79 12.00
CA VAL A 167 10.59 3.17 11.57
C VAL A 167 11.40 2.69 12.76
N VAL A 168 11.72 1.39 12.78
CA VAL A 168 12.65 0.76 13.72
C VAL A 168 13.93 0.33 13.02
N ARG A 169 15.05 0.38 13.74
CA ARG A 169 16.34 0.04 13.18
C ARG A 169 16.80 -1.33 13.68
N PHE A 170 16.88 -2.28 12.76
CA PHE A 170 17.46 -3.59 13.01
C PHE A 170 18.87 -3.64 12.41
N GLY A 171 19.72 -4.48 12.94
CA GLY A 171 21.09 -4.63 12.43
C GLY A 171 21.41 -6.08 12.11
N GLY A 172 22.19 -6.28 11.04
CA GLY A 172 22.75 -7.56 10.66
C GLY A 172 21.70 -8.64 10.56
N GLU A 173 21.97 -9.78 11.19
CA GLU A 173 21.12 -10.96 11.17
C GLU A 173 19.68 -10.71 11.69
N ALA A 174 19.52 -9.81 12.65
CA ALA A 174 18.18 -9.49 13.17
C ALA A 174 17.23 -8.88 12.13
N LEU A 175 17.74 -8.29 11.03
CA LEU A 175 16.92 -7.77 9.94
C LEU A 175 16.60 -8.85 8.90
N SER A 176 17.56 -9.74 8.60
CA SER A 176 17.44 -10.73 7.54
C SER A 176 16.80 -12.03 8.01
N ALA A 177 17.06 -12.46 9.26
CA ALA A 177 16.53 -13.70 9.80
C ALA A 177 15.03 -13.59 10.08
N GLY A 178 14.31 -14.68 9.85
CA GLY A 178 12.89 -14.81 10.20
C GLY A 178 12.00 -13.80 9.46
N SER A 179 12.24 -13.55 8.19
CA SER A 179 11.35 -12.74 7.34
C SER A 179 10.93 -13.54 6.11
N THR A 180 9.65 -13.45 5.77
CA THR A 180 9.05 -14.10 4.60
C THR A 180 8.51 -13.06 3.63
N LEU A 181 8.42 -13.43 2.35
CA LEU A 181 7.89 -12.59 1.29
C LEU A 181 6.43 -12.96 1.02
N HIS A 182 5.54 -12.00 1.17
CA HIS A 182 4.12 -12.14 0.90
C HIS A 182 3.70 -11.26 -0.27
N GLN A 183 2.71 -11.70 -1.04
CA GLN A 183 2.11 -10.89 -2.11
C GLN A 183 0.84 -10.22 -1.57
N ILE A 184 0.88 -8.89 -1.41
CA ILE A 184 -0.27 -8.10 -0.96
C ILE A 184 -0.60 -7.11 -2.07
N ASP A 185 -1.81 -7.19 -2.59
CA ASP A 185 -2.29 -6.34 -3.69
C ASP A 185 -1.33 -6.29 -4.89
N GLY A 186 -0.70 -7.45 -5.22
CA GLY A 186 0.28 -7.57 -6.30
C GLY A 186 1.66 -6.95 -5.99
N VAL A 187 1.90 -6.54 -4.75
CA VAL A 187 3.17 -5.99 -4.29
C VAL A 187 3.88 -7.02 -3.39
N PRO A 188 5.17 -7.33 -3.64
CA PRO A 188 5.95 -8.16 -2.74
C PRO A 188 6.30 -7.40 -1.46
N VAL A 189 5.81 -7.87 -0.33
CA VAL A 189 6.00 -7.29 1.01
C VAL A 189 6.78 -8.28 1.87
N ARG A 190 7.88 -7.84 2.47
CA ARG A 190 8.59 -8.63 3.48
C ARG A 190 7.95 -8.42 4.83
N ILE A 191 7.64 -9.51 5.52
CA ILE A 191 7.04 -9.49 6.86
C ILE A 191 7.80 -10.46 7.75
N THR A 192 8.02 -10.11 9.01
CA THR A 192 8.64 -11.02 9.98
C THR A 192 7.73 -12.21 10.26
N THR A 193 8.31 -13.41 10.40
CA THR A 193 7.56 -14.62 10.77
C THR A 193 6.94 -14.49 12.15
N PRO A 194 5.88 -15.26 12.49
CA PRO A 194 5.25 -15.20 13.82
C PRO A 194 6.24 -15.35 14.98
N ALA A 195 7.12 -16.37 14.93
CA ALA A 195 8.14 -16.59 15.94
C ALA A 195 9.10 -15.40 16.08
N LYS A 196 9.54 -14.85 14.95
CA LYS A 196 10.42 -13.67 14.93
C LYS A 196 9.71 -12.44 15.48
N THR A 197 8.45 -12.23 15.10
CA THR A 197 7.64 -11.10 15.55
C THR A 197 7.48 -11.12 17.07
N VAL A 198 7.17 -12.27 17.65
CA VAL A 198 7.09 -12.43 19.12
C VAL A 198 8.42 -12.12 19.78
N ALA A 199 9.54 -12.69 19.27
CA ALA A 199 10.87 -12.42 19.83
C ALA A 199 11.26 -10.93 19.75
N ASP A 200 10.88 -10.24 18.66
CA ASP A 200 11.10 -8.80 18.51
C ASP A 200 10.22 -8.00 19.47
N CYS A 201 8.97 -8.39 19.74
CA CYS A 201 8.11 -7.73 20.72
C CYS A 201 8.72 -7.79 22.14
N PHE A 202 9.31 -8.91 22.55
CA PHE A 202 10.05 -8.98 23.81
C PHE A 202 11.29 -8.08 23.81
N LYS A 203 11.99 -7.95 22.70
CA LYS A 203 13.12 -7.02 22.57
C LYS A 203 12.70 -5.55 22.68
N TYR A 204 11.54 -5.22 22.12
CA TYR A 204 10.99 -3.86 22.13
C TYR A 204 9.92 -3.64 23.22
N ARG A 205 9.84 -4.54 24.23
CA ARG A 205 8.85 -4.47 25.33
C ARG A 205 8.76 -3.15 26.07
N ASN A 206 9.87 -2.42 26.16
CA ASN A 206 9.90 -1.11 26.82
C ASN A 206 9.19 -0.02 25.99
N LYS A 207 9.02 -0.24 24.68
CA LYS A 207 8.31 0.69 23.77
C LYS A 207 6.88 0.27 23.53
N LEU A 208 6.62 -1.03 23.42
CA LEU A 208 5.32 -1.60 23.12
C LEU A 208 4.49 -1.91 24.38
N GLY A 209 5.16 -2.10 25.50
CA GLY A 209 4.59 -2.72 26.69
C GLY A 209 4.81 -4.24 26.70
N ILE A 210 5.11 -4.79 27.89
CA ILE A 210 5.32 -6.23 28.07
C ILE A 210 4.02 -7.03 27.80
N SER A 211 2.86 -6.46 28.08
CA SER A 211 1.54 -7.06 27.85
C SER A 211 1.35 -7.46 26.40
N VAL A 212 1.75 -6.63 25.44
CA VAL A 212 1.66 -6.92 24.02
C VAL A 212 2.53 -8.12 23.64
N ALA A 213 3.74 -8.21 24.18
CA ALA A 213 4.65 -9.33 23.90
C ALA A 213 4.11 -10.65 24.50
N VAL A 214 3.52 -10.60 25.69
CA VAL A 214 2.92 -11.77 26.34
C VAL A 214 1.61 -12.18 25.63
N GLU A 215 0.77 -11.23 25.24
CA GLU A 215 -0.42 -11.49 24.42
C GLU A 215 -0.02 -12.21 23.13
N ALA A 216 0.93 -11.64 22.38
CA ALA A 216 1.41 -12.21 21.12
C ALA A 216 1.99 -13.62 21.29
N LEU A 217 2.71 -13.88 22.39
CA LEU A 217 3.23 -15.22 22.71
C LEU A 217 2.09 -16.21 22.96
N ARG A 218 1.10 -15.86 23.77
CA ARG A 218 -0.06 -16.72 24.10
C ARG A 218 -0.91 -17.01 22.87
N GLU A 219 -1.28 -15.96 22.12
CA GLU A 219 -2.05 -16.10 20.90
C GLU A 219 -1.32 -16.97 19.86
N GLY A 220 -0.03 -16.70 19.64
CA GLY A 220 0.79 -17.47 18.70
C GLY A 220 0.91 -18.94 19.09
N TRP A 221 1.05 -19.23 20.37
CA TRP A 221 1.09 -20.60 20.89
C TRP A 221 -0.27 -21.29 20.76
N THR A 222 -1.34 -20.66 21.22
CA THR A 222 -2.71 -21.19 21.17
C THR A 222 -3.16 -21.45 19.72
N LYS A 223 -2.87 -20.53 18.81
CA LYS A 223 -3.19 -20.63 17.38
C LYS A 223 -2.18 -21.48 16.58
N ARG A 224 -1.17 -22.05 17.23
CA ARG A 224 -0.11 -22.87 16.61
C ARG A 224 0.56 -22.17 15.40
N ARG A 225 0.81 -20.87 15.52
CA ARG A 225 1.43 -20.08 14.45
C ARG A 225 2.94 -20.27 14.35
N PHE A 226 3.56 -20.87 15.35
CA PHE A 226 4.98 -21.24 15.39
C PHE A 226 5.21 -22.45 16.30
N THR A 227 6.35 -23.12 16.12
CA THR A 227 6.86 -24.15 17.01
C THR A 227 7.77 -23.54 18.10
N MET A 228 7.97 -24.27 19.20
CA MET A 228 8.90 -23.83 20.25
C MET A 228 10.33 -23.73 19.74
N ASP A 229 10.75 -24.64 18.84
CA ASP A 229 12.08 -24.59 18.24
C ASP A 229 12.30 -23.34 17.39
N GLU A 230 11.29 -22.94 16.59
CA GLU A 230 11.31 -21.67 15.82
C GLU A 230 11.38 -20.47 16.75
N LEU A 231 10.58 -20.46 17.83
CA LEU A 231 10.60 -19.38 18.81
C LEU A 231 11.98 -19.25 19.45
N TRP A 232 12.57 -20.38 19.91
CA TRP A 232 13.90 -20.37 20.53
C TRP A 232 15.00 -19.98 19.56
N ALA A 233 14.91 -20.41 18.29
CA ALA A 233 15.85 -19.98 17.25
C ALA A 233 15.81 -18.46 17.08
N MET A 234 14.63 -17.87 16.96
CA MET A 234 14.45 -16.40 16.80
C MET A 234 14.80 -15.64 18.09
N ALA A 235 14.50 -16.21 19.25
CA ALA A 235 14.88 -15.63 20.55
C ALA A 235 16.41 -15.51 20.69
N ARG A 236 17.17 -16.49 20.18
CA ARG A 236 18.64 -16.42 20.14
C ARG A 236 19.14 -15.33 19.20
N VAL A 237 18.59 -15.23 17.99
CA VAL A 237 18.92 -14.16 17.02
C VAL A 237 18.64 -12.78 17.63
N CYS A 238 17.54 -12.62 18.33
CA CYS A 238 17.16 -11.38 19.01
C CYS A 238 17.90 -11.14 20.33
N ARG A 239 18.64 -12.14 20.85
CA ARG A 239 19.29 -12.15 22.17
C ARG A 239 18.31 -11.98 23.32
N MET A 240 17.13 -12.60 23.17
CA MET A 240 16.00 -12.47 24.12
C MET A 240 15.64 -13.80 24.82
N HIS A 241 16.38 -14.88 24.60
CA HIS A 241 16.05 -16.21 25.10
C HIS A 241 15.87 -16.24 26.64
N ASN A 242 16.74 -15.59 27.40
CA ASN A 242 16.62 -15.53 28.87
C ASN A 242 15.41 -14.67 29.31
N VAL A 243 15.04 -13.68 28.51
CA VAL A 243 13.88 -12.82 28.83
C VAL A 243 12.56 -13.53 28.54
N ILE A 244 12.50 -14.30 27.44
CA ILE A 244 11.28 -15.00 27.01
C ILE A 244 11.02 -16.25 27.88
N ARG A 245 12.06 -16.90 28.37
CA ARG A 245 12.01 -18.18 29.08
C ARG A 245 10.93 -18.25 30.18
N PRO A 246 10.86 -17.35 31.16
CA PRO A 246 9.85 -17.43 32.23
C PRO A 246 8.41 -17.33 31.70
N TYR A 247 8.20 -16.62 30.59
CA TYR A 247 6.89 -16.50 29.99
C TYR A 247 6.48 -17.77 29.22
N VAL A 248 7.44 -18.46 28.59
CA VAL A 248 7.20 -19.75 27.95
C VAL A 248 6.91 -20.81 28.98
N GLU A 249 7.66 -20.83 30.10
CA GLU A 249 7.41 -21.77 31.23
C GLU A 249 6.01 -21.56 31.83
N SER A 250 5.45 -20.36 31.75
CA SER A 250 4.08 -20.07 32.20
C SER A 250 2.95 -20.48 31.25
N LEU A 251 3.29 -20.97 30.04
CA LEU A 251 2.32 -21.47 29.06
C LEU A 251 2.03 -22.96 29.23
N ALA A 252 2.88 -23.66 29.95
CA ALA A 252 2.72 -25.08 30.28
C ALA A 252 1.72 -25.23 31.43
#